data_4c3aec12752251276fa1c00a097864a4
#
_entry.id   4c3aec12752251276fa1c00a097864a4
#
_cell.length_a   1.000
_cell.length_b   1.000
_cell.length_c   1.000
_cell.angle_alpha   90.00
_cell.angle_beta   90.00
_cell.angle_gamma   90.00
#
_symmetry.space_group_name_H-M   'P 1'
#
loop_
_entity.id
_entity.type
_entity.pdbx_description
1 polymer ?
#
loop_
_entity_poly.entity_id
_entity_poly.type
_entity_poly.pdbx_seq_one_letter_code
_entity_poly.pdbx_strand_id
1 'polypeptide(L)'
;PYRQKKLDCIVPFSGGRDSCYSLHLIIKELELKPVTYTYDWGMVTDLARRNISRFCGDLGVENIIIAANISQKRKNIKMNLKAWLKSPHLGMMAMLTAGDKHFFRYVELVKKQTGINLNLWGTNPLETTHFKAGFLGIKPDFDEDKVYSHGLSKQLKYHSYRFKAMLESPGYFNSSLWDTLSGEYYRSFTEKNDYHHIFDYWQWDEETINNTLIKEYDWETAVDTSTTWRIGDGTAGFYNYVYYTVAGFTEHDTFRSNQIREGVITRRQALDFIFNENRPRYQNIKWYLDTLGMNFEEVIKVVNSIPKLYKE
;
A
#
# COMPACT_ATOMS: atom_id res chain seq x y z
N PRO A 1 -18.71 -23.99 -5.60
CA PRO A 1 -18.25 -24.73 -4.41
C PRO A 1 -18.19 -23.86 -3.16
N TYR A 2 -17.97 -22.52 -3.29
CA TYR A 2 -17.74 -21.63 -2.15
C TYR A 2 -19.00 -21.00 -1.57
N ARG A 3 -20.16 -21.05 -2.25
CA ARG A 3 -21.40 -20.48 -1.72
C ARG A 3 -21.85 -21.22 -0.47
N GLN A 4 -21.93 -20.49 0.64
CA GLN A 4 -22.32 -21.00 1.95
C GLN A 4 -23.66 -20.40 2.39
N LYS A 5 -24.28 -20.97 3.43
CA LYS A 5 -25.61 -20.50 3.88
C LYS A 5 -25.60 -19.09 4.45
N LYS A 6 -24.49 -18.65 5.08
CA LYS A 6 -24.39 -17.38 5.79
C LYS A 6 -23.46 -16.40 5.09
N LEU A 7 -22.18 -16.73 4.91
CA LEU A 7 -21.16 -15.88 4.29
C LEU A 7 -20.35 -16.73 3.30
N ASP A 8 -19.98 -16.16 2.16
CA ASP A 8 -19.33 -16.86 1.06
C ASP A 8 -17.82 -16.61 0.99
N CYS A 9 -17.37 -15.37 1.32
CA CYS A 9 -15.98 -14.96 1.13
C CYS A 9 -15.53 -13.91 2.13
N ILE A 10 -14.20 -13.82 2.28
CA ILE A 10 -13.51 -12.74 3.00
C ILE A 10 -12.95 -11.78 1.96
N VAL A 11 -13.15 -10.48 2.16
CA VAL A 11 -12.61 -9.41 1.30
C VAL A 11 -11.68 -8.53 2.13
N PRO A 12 -10.34 -8.58 1.89
CA PRO A 12 -9.43 -7.61 2.48
C PRO A 12 -9.80 -6.20 2.04
N PHE A 13 -10.07 -5.32 3.01
CA PHE A 13 -10.73 -4.06 2.76
C PHE A 13 -10.00 -2.90 3.41
N SER A 14 -9.49 -1.98 2.60
CA SER A 14 -8.73 -0.82 3.04
C SER A 14 -9.49 0.52 2.97
N GLY A 15 -10.71 0.52 2.40
CA GLY A 15 -11.45 1.74 2.09
C GLY A 15 -10.85 2.57 0.93
N GLY A 16 -9.81 2.05 0.31
CA GLY A 16 -9.23 2.63 -0.90
C GLY A 16 -10.02 2.27 -2.15
N ARG A 17 -9.75 2.99 -3.24
CA ARG A 17 -10.45 2.87 -4.53
C ARG A 17 -10.67 1.41 -4.96
N ASP A 18 -9.60 0.66 -5.10
CA ASP A 18 -9.67 -0.67 -5.72
C ASP A 18 -10.35 -1.69 -4.81
N SER A 19 -10.15 -1.61 -3.48
CA SER A 19 -10.85 -2.48 -2.53
C SER A 19 -12.34 -2.18 -2.46
N CYS A 20 -12.75 -0.90 -2.53
CA CYS A 20 -14.16 -0.51 -2.56
C CYS A 20 -14.84 -1.00 -3.85
N TYR A 21 -14.21 -0.80 -4.99
CA TYR A 21 -14.79 -1.27 -6.27
C TYR A 21 -14.84 -2.80 -6.35
N SER A 22 -13.84 -3.49 -5.82
CA SER A 22 -13.89 -4.95 -5.73
C SER A 22 -15.06 -5.44 -4.88
N LEU A 23 -15.32 -4.78 -3.75
CA LEU A 23 -16.48 -5.12 -2.91
C LEU A 23 -17.81 -4.86 -3.65
N HIS A 24 -17.89 -3.77 -4.42
CA HIS A 24 -19.04 -3.51 -5.31
C HIS A 24 -19.26 -4.67 -6.29
N LEU A 25 -18.21 -5.10 -7.03
CA LEU A 25 -18.32 -6.21 -7.98
C LEU A 25 -18.70 -7.53 -7.31
N ILE A 26 -18.13 -7.84 -6.15
CA ILE A 26 -18.41 -9.06 -5.39
C ILE A 26 -19.90 -9.14 -5.01
N ILE A 27 -20.50 -8.02 -4.64
CA ILE A 27 -21.89 -7.99 -4.21
C ILE A 27 -22.85 -7.84 -5.40
N LYS A 28 -22.58 -6.91 -6.32
CA LYS A 28 -23.51 -6.55 -7.39
C LYS A 28 -23.44 -7.49 -8.58
N GLU A 29 -22.24 -7.93 -8.96
CA GLU A 29 -22.03 -8.77 -10.15
C GLU A 29 -21.94 -10.26 -9.80
N LEU A 30 -21.23 -10.60 -8.71
CA LEU A 30 -21.10 -11.99 -8.29
C LEU A 30 -22.20 -12.45 -7.33
N GLU A 31 -23.00 -11.53 -6.81
CA GLU A 31 -24.07 -11.81 -5.84
C GLU A 31 -23.59 -12.67 -4.65
N LEU A 32 -22.34 -12.45 -4.20
CA LEU A 32 -21.79 -13.14 -3.06
C LEU A 32 -22.09 -12.38 -1.76
N LYS A 33 -22.05 -13.10 -0.64
CA LYS A 33 -22.22 -12.56 0.72
C LYS A 33 -20.87 -12.44 1.40
N PRO A 34 -20.18 -11.31 1.26
CA PRO A 34 -18.86 -11.12 1.83
C PRO A 34 -18.91 -10.74 3.33
N VAL A 35 -17.83 -11.02 4.02
CA VAL A 35 -17.38 -10.27 5.20
C VAL A 35 -16.10 -9.54 4.83
N THR A 36 -16.00 -8.25 5.18
CA THR A 36 -14.78 -7.50 4.95
C THR A 36 -13.83 -7.65 6.14
N TYR A 37 -12.52 -7.54 5.84
CA TYR A 37 -11.46 -7.60 6.82
C TYR A 37 -10.50 -6.42 6.65
N THR A 38 -10.30 -5.65 7.70
CA THR A 38 -9.40 -4.49 7.73
C THR A 38 -8.29 -4.69 8.76
N TYR A 39 -7.04 -4.53 8.35
CA TYR A 39 -5.90 -4.48 9.26
C TYR A 39 -5.47 -3.04 9.51
N ASP A 40 -5.71 -2.56 10.73
CA ASP A 40 -5.24 -1.25 11.16
C ASP A 40 -3.85 -1.34 11.80
N TRP A 41 -2.84 -0.98 11.04
CA TRP A 41 -1.44 -0.96 11.46
C TRP A 41 -0.98 0.39 12.02
N GLY A 42 -1.92 1.33 12.20
CA GLY A 42 -1.67 2.62 12.85
C GLY A 42 -1.41 3.79 11.93
N MET A 43 -1.34 3.56 10.60
CA MET A 43 -1.14 4.62 9.60
C MET A 43 -2.29 4.68 8.57
N VAL A 44 -3.41 4.07 8.89
CA VAL A 44 -4.67 4.23 8.14
C VAL A 44 -5.24 5.62 8.44
N THR A 45 -5.52 6.42 7.41
CA THR A 45 -6.03 7.78 7.57
C THR A 45 -7.49 7.80 8.02
N ASP A 46 -7.93 8.92 8.61
CA ASP A 46 -9.33 9.10 8.99
C ASP A 46 -10.27 9.08 7.78
N LEU A 47 -9.79 9.57 6.62
CA LEU A 47 -10.51 9.45 5.35
C LEU A 47 -10.77 7.98 4.99
N ALA A 48 -9.75 7.13 5.05
CA ALA A 48 -9.94 5.70 4.78
C ALA A 48 -10.91 5.05 5.76
N ARG A 49 -10.86 5.40 7.06
CA ARG A 49 -11.78 4.89 8.08
C ARG A 49 -13.23 5.31 7.81
N ARG A 50 -13.44 6.56 7.38
CA ARG A 50 -14.78 7.02 6.98
C ARG A 50 -15.29 6.27 5.76
N ASN A 51 -14.45 6.08 4.73
CA ASN A 51 -14.82 5.29 3.55
C ASN A 51 -15.13 3.84 3.91
N ILE A 52 -14.34 3.20 4.78
CA ILE A 52 -14.63 1.84 5.26
C ILE A 52 -16.01 1.78 5.91
N SER A 53 -16.28 2.66 6.87
CA SER A 53 -17.54 2.67 7.61
C SER A 53 -18.74 2.93 6.71
N ARG A 54 -18.64 3.95 5.82
CA ARG A 54 -19.71 4.31 4.89
C ARG A 54 -20.00 3.17 3.93
N PHE A 55 -18.99 2.67 3.26
CA PHE A 55 -19.14 1.65 2.24
C PHE A 55 -19.72 0.33 2.80
N CYS A 56 -19.23 -0.10 3.97
CA CYS A 56 -19.78 -1.28 4.64
C CYS A 56 -21.22 -1.05 5.11
N GLY A 57 -21.55 0.16 5.60
CA GLY A 57 -22.89 0.52 6.02
C GLY A 57 -23.88 0.53 4.85
N ASP A 58 -23.52 1.18 3.74
CA ASP A 58 -24.40 1.29 2.56
C ASP A 58 -24.67 -0.07 1.89
N LEU A 59 -23.68 -0.96 1.93
CA LEU A 59 -23.82 -2.32 1.38
C LEU A 59 -24.33 -3.35 2.39
N GLY A 60 -24.53 -2.97 3.66
CA GLY A 60 -24.97 -3.90 4.71
C GLY A 60 -23.97 -5.03 5.00
N VAL A 61 -22.66 -4.76 4.89
CA VAL A 61 -21.59 -5.74 5.04
C VAL A 61 -20.90 -5.60 6.38
N GLU A 62 -20.73 -6.71 7.08
CA GLU A 62 -19.93 -6.76 8.32
C GLU A 62 -18.44 -6.52 8.03
N ASN A 63 -17.76 -5.71 8.86
CA ASN A 63 -16.33 -5.47 8.78
C ASN A 63 -15.61 -5.95 10.04
N ILE A 64 -14.68 -6.87 9.87
CA ILE A 64 -13.78 -7.34 10.93
C ILE A 64 -12.54 -6.46 10.95
N ILE A 65 -12.37 -5.65 11.99
CA ILE A 65 -11.19 -4.79 12.15
C ILE A 65 -10.23 -5.44 13.14
N ILE A 66 -9.00 -5.69 12.71
CA ILE A 66 -7.91 -6.11 13.57
C ILE A 66 -6.90 -4.98 13.66
N ALA A 67 -6.83 -4.33 14.82
CA ALA A 67 -5.84 -3.31 15.09
C ALA A 67 -4.57 -3.90 15.69
N ALA A 68 -3.41 -3.48 15.18
CA ALA A 68 -2.14 -3.74 15.84
C ALA A 68 -2.04 -2.95 17.16
N ASN A 69 -0.96 -3.19 17.93
CA ASN A 69 -0.58 -2.22 18.95
C ASN A 69 -0.11 -0.93 18.25
N ILE A 70 -1.04 -0.02 18.00
CA ILE A 70 -0.84 1.20 17.22
C ILE A 70 0.29 2.06 17.80
N SER A 71 0.34 2.21 19.14
CA SER A 71 1.39 2.97 19.80
C SER A 71 2.77 2.38 19.52
N GLN A 72 2.92 1.05 19.63
CA GLN A 72 4.18 0.38 19.34
C GLN A 72 4.55 0.48 17.85
N LYS A 73 3.58 0.35 16.94
CA LYS A 73 3.82 0.51 15.49
C LYS A 73 4.32 1.90 15.15
N ARG A 74 3.66 2.94 15.66
CA ARG A 74 4.09 4.34 15.45
C ARG A 74 5.46 4.61 16.04
N LYS A 75 5.77 4.05 17.22
CA LYS A 75 7.11 4.11 17.82
C LYS A 75 8.16 3.45 16.92
N ASN A 76 7.88 2.28 16.37
CA ASN A 76 8.76 1.56 15.46
C ASN A 76 9.03 2.37 14.18
N ILE A 77 8.00 2.91 13.56
CA ILE A 77 8.12 3.77 12.37
C ILE A 77 8.94 5.02 12.69
N LYS A 78 8.68 5.67 13.82
CA LYS A 78 9.46 6.83 14.28
C LYS A 78 10.94 6.50 14.45
N MET A 79 11.29 5.37 15.05
CA MET A 79 12.69 4.95 15.21
C MET A 79 13.36 4.75 13.85
N ASN A 80 12.70 4.11 12.92
CA ASN A 80 13.21 3.89 11.57
C ASN A 80 13.33 5.20 10.78
N LEU A 81 12.36 6.11 10.91
CA LEU A 81 12.47 7.44 10.29
C LEU A 81 13.65 8.23 10.85
N LYS A 82 13.87 8.21 12.16
CA LYS A 82 15.06 8.83 12.77
C LYS A 82 16.37 8.22 12.28
N ALA A 83 16.40 6.90 12.09
CA ALA A 83 17.57 6.22 11.53
C ALA A 83 17.79 6.62 10.07
N TRP A 84 16.71 6.68 9.29
CA TRP A 84 16.74 7.08 7.89
C TRP A 84 17.22 8.52 7.70
N LEU A 85 16.76 9.46 8.52
CA LEU A 85 17.17 10.87 8.46
C LEU A 85 18.68 11.09 8.73
N LYS A 86 19.35 10.15 9.42
CA LYS A 86 20.79 10.22 9.64
C LYS A 86 21.62 9.79 8.43
N SER A 87 21.14 8.81 7.69
CA SER A 87 21.75 8.27 6.47
C SER A 87 20.63 7.90 5.47
N PRO A 88 20.11 8.90 4.74
CA PRO A 88 18.99 8.68 3.82
C PRO A 88 19.39 7.76 2.67
N HIS A 89 18.57 6.70 2.47
CA HIS A 89 18.75 5.75 1.38
C HIS A 89 17.39 5.32 0.83
N LEU A 90 17.14 5.51 -0.47
CA LEU A 90 15.82 5.26 -1.08
C LEU A 90 15.38 3.79 -0.97
N GLY A 91 16.30 2.84 -1.00
CA GLY A 91 16.00 1.42 -0.80
C GLY A 91 15.51 1.06 0.61
N MET A 92 15.70 1.96 1.59
CA MET A 92 15.26 1.76 2.97
C MET A 92 13.85 2.30 3.25
N MET A 93 13.20 2.92 2.28
CA MET A 93 11.85 3.49 2.47
C MET A 93 10.83 2.47 2.98
N ALA A 94 10.94 1.21 2.57
CA ALA A 94 10.07 0.14 3.07
C ALA A 94 10.18 -0.13 4.58
N MET A 95 11.30 0.28 5.22
CA MET A 95 11.43 0.19 6.68
C MET A 95 10.55 1.20 7.43
N LEU A 96 10.06 2.23 6.73
CA LEU A 96 9.18 3.24 7.30
C LEU A 96 7.71 2.78 7.39
N THR A 97 7.40 1.57 6.89
CA THR A 97 6.07 0.95 6.99
C THR A 97 6.05 -0.24 7.96
N ALA A 98 7.02 -0.39 8.80
CA ALA A 98 7.29 -1.51 9.71
C ALA A 98 6.07 -2.39 10.07
N GLY A 99 6.01 -3.60 9.50
CA GLY A 99 4.98 -4.60 9.82
C GLY A 99 3.60 -4.37 9.15
N ASP A 100 3.49 -3.52 8.15
CA ASP A 100 2.26 -3.38 7.33
C ASP A 100 1.84 -4.73 6.70
N LYS A 101 2.80 -5.59 6.34
CA LYS A 101 2.58 -6.91 5.74
C LYS A 101 1.92 -7.94 6.67
N HIS A 102 1.73 -7.64 7.94
CA HIS A 102 1.02 -8.53 8.87
C HIS A 102 -0.46 -8.77 8.48
N PHE A 103 -1.01 -8.01 7.54
CA PHE A 103 -2.35 -8.29 7.05
C PHE A 103 -2.47 -9.71 6.45
N PHE A 104 -1.41 -10.29 5.90
CA PHE A 104 -1.40 -11.69 5.45
C PHE A 104 -1.54 -12.68 6.60
N ARG A 105 -0.96 -12.38 7.77
CA ARG A 105 -1.13 -13.19 8.96
C ARG A 105 -2.56 -13.17 9.47
N TYR A 106 -3.14 -11.98 9.53
CA TYR A 106 -4.43 -11.81 10.16
C TYR A 106 -5.58 -12.27 9.28
N VAL A 107 -5.46 -12.23 7.96
CA VAL A 107 -6.46 -12.85 7.10
C VAL A 107 -6.55 -14.36 7.30
N GLU A 108 -5.41 -15.04 7.52
CA GLU A 108 -5.41 -16.47 7.86
C GLU A 108 -6.06 -16.74 9.23
N LEU A 109 -5.89 -15.82 10.18
CA LEU A 109 -6.60 -15.92 11.46
C LEU A 109 -8.11 -15.77 11.26
N VAL A 110 -8.56 -14.82 10.46
CA VAL A 110 -9.98 -14.63 10.13
C VAL A 110 -10.55 -15.85 9.43
N LYS A 111 -9.84 -16.46 8.47
CA LYS A 111 -10.24 -17.73 7.82
C LYS A 111 -10.48 -18.83 8.86
N LYS A 112 -9.53 -19.02 9.78
CA LYS A 112 -9.64 -20.04 10.84
C LYS A 112 -10.82 -19.80 11.78
N GLN A 113 -11.08 -18.55 12.14
CA GLN A 113 -12.16 -18.20 13.07
C GLN A 113 -13.54 -18.25 12.45
N THR A 114 -13.66 -17.89 11.17
CA THR A 114 -14.94 -17.84 10.46
C THR A 114 -15.29 -19.14 9.73
N GLY A 115 -14.28 -19.96 9.43
CA GLY A 115 -14.43 -21.14 8.56
C GLY A 115 -14.61 -20.78 7.07
N ILE A 116 -14.46 -19.51 6.68
CA ILE A 116 -14.59 -19.05 5.30
C ILE A 116 -13.23 -19.19 4.63
N ASN A 117 -13.16 -19.96 3.55
CA ASN A 117 -11.89 -20.21 2.84
C ASN A 117 -11.64 -19.23 1.71
N LEU A 118 -12.68 -18.86 0.94
CA LEU A 118 -12.54 -17.99 -0.22
C LEU A 118 -12.11 -16.58 0.17
N ASN A 119 -10.99 -16.12 -0.40
CA ASN A 119 -10.50 -14.75 -0.26
C ASN A 119 -10.50 -14.04 -1.61
N LEU A 120 -11.20 -12.92 -1.69
CA LEU A 120 -11.30 -12.11 -2.90
C LEU A 120 -10.60 -10.77 -2.70
N TRP A 121 -9.55 -10.56 -3.46
CA TRP A 121 -8.65 -9.41 -3.33
C TRP A 121 -8.86 -8.38 -4.44
N GLY A 122 -8.91 -7.11 -4.07
CA GLY A 122 -8.95 -5.98 -5.00
C GLY A 122 -7.56 -5.46 -5.35
N THR A 123 -6.61 -6.33 -5.64
CA THR A 123 -5.26 -5.91 -6.03
C THR A 123 -5.25 -5.46 -7.49
N ASN A 124 -4.84 -4.23 -7.73
CA ASN A 124 -4.69 -3.69 -9.08
C ASN A 124 -3.36 -4.14 -9.70
N PRO A 125 -3.36 -4.84 -10.82
CA PRO A 125 -2.12 -5.31 -11.47
C PRO A 125 -1.23 -4.16 -11.96
N LEU A 126 -1.80 -2.99 -12.26
CA LEU A 126 -1.07 -1.80 -12.73
C LEU A 126 -0.27 -1.10 -11.63
N GLU A 127 -0.49 -1.45 -10.34
CA GLU A 127 0.20 -0.83 -9.20
C GLU A 127 1.57 -1.43 -8.87
N THR A 128 2.08 -2.34 -9.69
CA THR A 128 3.38 -2.97 -9.46
C THR A 128 4.52 -1.95 -9.56
N THR A 129 5.32 -1.84 -8.50
CA THR A 129 6.41 -0.85 -8.39
C THR A 129 7.76 -1.55 -8.22
N HIS A 130 8.43 -1.90 -9.33
CA HIS A 130 9.73 -2.59 -9.30
C HIS A 130 10.89 -1.69 -8.85
N PHE A 131 10.80 -0.37 -9.09
CA PHE A 131 11.90 0.57 -8.83
C PHE A 131 12.33 0.62 -7.35
N LYS A 132 11.43 0.33 -6.41
CA LYS A 132 11.74 0.34 -4.98
C LYS A 132 12.83 -0.65 -4.61
N ALA A 133 12.79 -1.84 -5.19
CA ALA A 133 13.85 -2.84 -5.05
C ALA A 133 15.10 -2.46 -5.86
N GLY A 134 14.92 -1.73 -6.96
CA GLY A 134 16.01 -1.21 -7.80
C GLY A 134 17.00 -0.34 -7.03
N PHE A 135 16.54 0.48 -6.08
CA PHE A 135 17.42 1.26 -5.20
C PHE A 135 18.29 0.42 -4.27
N LEU A 136 18.00 -0.87 -4.12
CA LEU A 136 18.85 -1.85 -3.42
C LEU A 136 19.67 -2.70 -4.41
N GLY A 137 19.73 -2.32 -5.70
CA GLY A 137 20.46 -3.05 -6.73
C GLY A 137 19.79 -4.34 -7.20
N ILE A 138 18.51 -4.56 -6.89
CA ILE A 138 17.74 -5.71 -7.35
C ILE A 138 17.09 -5.35 -8.67
N LYS A 139 17.42 -6.09 -9.73
CA LYS A 139 16.84 -5.86 -11.05
C LYS A 139 15.33 -6.17 -11.03
N PRO A 140 14.52 -5.40 -11.77
CA PRO A 140 13.11 -5.72 -11.95
C PRO A 140 12.97 -7.08 -12.66
N ASP A 141 11.92 -7.78 -12.31
CA ASP A 141 11.49 -9.00 -12.98
C ASP A 141 10.07 -8.73 -13.51
N PHE A 142 9.94 -8.61 -14.81
CA PHE A 142 8.68 -8.31 -15.47
C PHE A 142 7.90 -9.56 -15.85
N ASP A 143 8.53 -10.74 -15.73
CA ASP A 143 7.94 -12.04 -16.06
C ASP A 143 7.30 -12.69 -14.82
N GLU A 144 7.46 -12.12 -13.63
CA GLU A 144 6.82 -12.62 -12.40
C GLU A 144 5.33 -12.26 -12.38
N ASP A 145 4.47 -13.26 -12.57
CA ASP A 145 3.07 -13.17 -12.17
C ASP A 145 2.97 -12.90 -10.67
N LYS A 146 2.05 -12.06 -10.25
CA LYS A 146 1.69 -11.69 -8.86
C LYS A 146 2.67 -12.09 -7.75
N VAL A 147 3.49 -11.15 -7.34
CA VAL A 147 4.58 -11.36 -6.38
C VAL A 147 4.07 -11.34 -4.94
N TYR A 148 3.70 -12.50 -4.40
CA TYR A 148 3.68 -12.67 -2.94
C TYR A 148 5.08 -12.96 -2.39
N SER A 149 5.97 -13.54 -3.21
CA SER A 149 7.32 -13.94 -2.82
C SER A 149 8.30 -13.73 -3.96
N HIS A 150 9.43 -13.12 -3.64
CA HIS A 150 10.54 -12.98 -4.60
C HIS A 150 11.45 -14.23 -4.67
N GLY A 151 11.05 -15.35 -4.08
CA GLY A 151 11.90 -16.52 -3.91
C GLY A 151 13.03 -16.31 -2.89
N LEU A 152 13.61 -17.40 -2.38
CA LEU A 152 14.58 -17.34 -1.28
C LEU A 152 15.86 -16.58 -1.66
N SER A 153 16.38 -16.79 -2.86
CA SER A 153 17.62 -16.15 -3.33
C SER A 153 17.49 -14.62 -3.45
N LYS A 154 16.38 -14.15 -4.03
CA LYS A 154 16.08 -12.71 -4.11
C LYS A 154 15.83 -12.09 -2.73
N GLN A 155 15.14 -12.82 -1.83
CA GLN A 155 14.93 -12.38 -0.45
C GLN A 155 16.26 -12.24 0.31
N LEU A 156 17.15 -13.21 0.22
CA LEU A 156 18.48 -13.13 0.84
C LEU A 156 19.28 -11.95 0.31
N LYS A 157 19.28 -11.74 -1.01
CA LYS A 157 19.92 -10.58 -1.62
C LYS A 157 19.33 -9.27 -1.13
N TYR A 158 18.01 -9.16 -1.10
CA TYR A 158 17.29 -8.00 -0.61
C TYR A 158 17.63 -7.66 0.84
N HIS A 159 17.65 -8.67 1.71
CA HIS A 159 18.00 -8.48 3.11
C HIS A 159 19.50 -8.17 3.31
N SER A 160 20.41 -8.70 2.48
CA SER A 160 21.83 -8.38 2.57
C SER A 160 22.10 -6.91 2.24
N TYR A 161 21.45 -6.35 1.23
CA TYR A 161 21.56 -4.92 0.91
C TYR A 161 20.96 -4.03 2.01
N ARG A 162 19.80 -4.42 2.56
CA ARG A 162 19.23 -3.71 3.71
C ARG A 162 20.15 -3.76 4.92
N PHE A 163 20.74 -4.90 5.22
CA PHE A 163 21.67 -5.06 6.33
C PHE A 163 22.88 -4.15 6.18
N LYS A 164 23.46 -4.04 4.98
CA LYS A 164 24.54 -3.09 4.71
C LYS A 164 24.11 -1.65 5.02
N ALA A 165 22.97 -1.21 4.54
CA ALA A 165 22.44 0.13 4.84
C ALA A 165 22.13 0.34 6.33
N MET A 166 21.76 -0.72 7.06
CA MET A 166 21.57 -0.68 8.52
C MET A 166 22.88 -0.48 9.28
N LEU A 167 24.00 -1.02 8.78
CA LEU A 167 25.32 -0.80 9.38
C LEU A 167 25.76 0.67 9.27
N GLU A 168 25.37 1.35 8.19
CA GLU A 168 25.61 2.79 8.00
C GLU A 168 24.76 3.65 8.95
N SER A 169 23.59 3.15 9.36
CA SER A 169 22.71 3.80 10.34
C SER A 169 22.21 2.81 11.40
N PRO A 170 22.99 2.55 12.46
CA PRO A 170 22.68 1.54 13.47
C PRO A 170 21.35 1.73 14.20
N GLY A 171 20.73 2.91 14.11
CA GLY A 171 19.39 3.17 14.63
C GLY A 171 18.27 2.26 14.05
N TYR A 172 18.52 1.59 12.93
CA TYR A 172 17.61 0.56 12.40
C TYR A 172 17.63 -0.75 13.21
N PHE A 173 18.66 -1.03 13.99
CA PHE A 173 18.70 -2.19 14.90
C PHE A 173 17.83 -1.91 16.13
N ASN A 174 16.52 -2.04 15.94
CA ASN A 174 15.50 -1.78 16.94
C ASN A 174 14.36 -2.83 16.84
N SER A 175 13.37 -2.73 17.71
CA SER A 175 12.26 -3.70 17.77
C SER A 175 11.43 -3.81 16.48
N SER A 176 11.50 -2.82 15.57
CA SER A 176 10.80 -2.87 14.28
C SER A 176 11.35 -3.91 13.31
N LEU A 177 12.60 -4.36 13.51
CA LEU A 177 13.16 -5.44 12.68
C LEU A 177 12.33 -6.71 12.78
N TRP A 178 11.88 -7.05 13.99
CA TRP A 178 11.03 -8.23 14.19
C TRP A 178 9.68 -8.08 13.49
N ASP A 179 9.08 -6.90 13.56
CA ASP A 179 7.85 -6.57 12.84
C ASP A 179 8.02 -6.73 11.32
N THR A 180 9.11 -6.20 10.78
CA THR A 180 9.39 -6.23 9.34
C THR A 180 9.65 -7.66 8.88
N LEU A 181 10.54 -8.39 9.57
CA LEU A 181 10.90 -9.77 9.19
C LEU A 181 9.72 -10.73 9.30
N SER A 182 8.94 -10.65 10.39
CA SER A 182 7.76 -11.49 10.54
C SER A 182 6.66 -11.16 9.54
N GLY A 183 6.45 -9.89 9.21
CA GLY A 183 5.51 -9.49 8.17
C GLY A 183 5.90 -10.04 6.79
N GLU A 184 7.18 -9.95 6.42
CA GLU A 184 7.70 -10.53 5.17
C GLU A 184 7.63 -12.06 5.17
N TYR A 185 7.82 -12.71 6.31
CA TYR A 185 7.63 -14.16 6.44
C TYR A 185 6.19 -14.56 6.09
N TYR A 186 5.19 -13.94 6.70
CA TYR A 186 3.79 -14.24 6.40
C TYR A 186 3.42 -13.91 4.95
N ARG A 187 3.99 -12.86 4.38
CA ARG A 187 3.78 -12.53 2.98
C ARG A 187 4.36 -13.58 2.03
N SER A 188 5.60 -14.02 2.28
CA SER A 188 6.40 -14.76 1.30
C SER A 188 6.40 -16.27 1.47
N PHE A 189 6.16 -16.77 2.69
CA PHE A 189 6.38 -18.19 3.02
C PHE A 189 5.13 -18.90 3.54
N THR A 190 3.99 -18.23 3.69
CA THR A 190 2.73 -18.89 4.02
C THR A 190 1.95 -19.20 2.75
N GLU A 191 1.26 -20.34 2.74
CA GLU A 191 0.38 -20.73 1.65
C GLU A 191 -0.76 -19.72 1.46
N LYS A 192 -1.14 -19.50 0.21
CA LYS A 192 -2.23 -18.60 -0.20
C LYS A 192 -3.34 -19.39 -0.89
N ASN A 193 -3.93 -20.33 -0.16
CA ASN A 193 -5.02 -21.15 -0.69
C ASN A 193 -6.31 -20.35 -0.81
N ASP A 194 -7.02 -20.52 -1.92
CA ASP A 194 -8.29 -19.85 -2.23
C ASP A 194 -8.20 -18.30 -2.27
N TYR A 195 -7.05 -17.77 -2.68
CA TYR A 195 -6.83 -16.35 -2.93
C TYR A 195 -7.05 -16.03 -4.41
N HIS A 196 -8.04 -15.24 -4.71
CA HIS A 196 -8.36 -14.80 -6.07
C HIS A 196 -8.37 -13.28 -6.14
N HIS A 197 -7.90 -12.75 -7.25
CA HIS A 197 -7.88 -11.31 -7.49
C HIS A 197 -8.99 -10.94 -8.45
N ILE A 198 -9.85 -10.00 -8.07
CA ILE A 198 -11.02 -9.62 -8.87
C ILE A 198 -10.60 -9.09 -10.24
N PHE A 199 -9.54 -8.29 -10.31
CA PHE A 199 -9.04 -7.71 -11.55
C PHE A 199 -8.27 -8.68 -12.47
N ASP A 200 -8.22 -9.97 -12.14
CA ASP A 200 -7.87 -11.02 -13.10
C ASP A 200 -9.02 -11.40 -14.01
N TYR A 201 -10.25 -11.09 -13.57
CA TYR A 201 -11.50 -11.47 -14.25
C TYR A 201 -12.28 -10.25 -14.75
N TRP A 202 -12.06 -9.06 -14.16
CA TRP A 202 -12.62 -7.78 -14.57
C TRP A 202 -11.54 -6.82 -15.02
N GLN A 203 -11.81 -6.18 -16.17
CA GLN A 203 -10.91 -5.12 -16.62
C GLN A 203 -10.93 -3.96 -15.62
N TRP A 204 -9.74 -3.52 -15.23
CA TRP A 204 -9.59 -2.35 -14.39
C TRP A 204 -9.66 -1.09 -15.24
N ASP A 205 -10.62 -0.23 -14.98
CA ASP A 205 -10.80 1.06 -15.65
C ASP A 205 -11.00 2.17 -14.62
N GLU A 206 -10.08 3.13 -14.61
CA GLU A 206 -10.03 4.18 -13.58
C GLU A 206 -11.27 5.09 -13.59
N GLU A 207 -11.76 5.44 -14.78
CA GLU A 207 -12.90 6.34 -14.92
C GLU A 207 -14.19 5.67 -14.44
N THR A 208 -14.43 4.46 -14.87
CA THR A 208 -15.58 3.65 -14.42
C THR A 208 -15.55 3.46 -12.91
N ILE A 209 -14.42 3.09 -12.36
CA ILE A 209 -14.23 2.87 -10.92
C ILE A 209 -14.53 4.15 -10.14
N ASN A 210 -13.90 5.26 -10.51
CA ASN A 210 -14.09 6.53 -9.82
C ASN A 210 -15.53 7.02 -9.92
N ASN A 211 -16.15 6.91 -11.10
CA ASN A 211 -17.54 7.31 -11.30
C ASN A 211 -18.51 6.49 -10.43
N THR A 212 -18.33 5.16 -10.39
CA THR A 212 -19.15 4.29 -9.55
C THR A 212 -19.01 4.64 -8.07
N LEU A 213 -17.77 4.74 -7.59
CA LEU A 213 -17.52 4.98 -6.17
C LEU A 213 -18.03 6.35 -5.70
N ILE A 214 -17.80 7.39 -6.49
CA ILE A 214 -18.17 8.76 -6.11
C ILE A 214 -19.68 8.96 -6.23
N LYS A 215 -20.32 8.46 -7.32
CA LYS A 215 -21.74 8.74 -7.58
C LYS A 215 -22.68 7.82 -6.82
N GLU A 216 -22.30 6.56 -6.62
CA GLU A 216 -23.20 5.56 -6.02
C GLU A 216 -23.00 5.40 -4.51
N TYR A 217 -21.78 5.73 -4.00
CA TYR A 217 -21.41 5.46 -2.60
C TYR A 217 -20.88 6.67 -1.85
N ASP A 218 -20.95 7.87 -2.43
CA ASP A 218 -20.37 9.05 -1.78
C ASP A 218 -18.92 8.82 -1.30
N TRP A 219 -18.15 8.02 -2.06
CA TRP A 219 -16.78 7.70 -1.69
C TRP A 219 -15.92 8.95 -1.63
N GLU A 220 -15.31 9.17 -0.48
CA GLU A 220 -14.63 10.41 -0.17
C GLU A 220 -13.22 10.42 -0.78
N THR A 221 -12.92 11.49 -1.53
CA THR A 221 -11.59 11.74 -2.13
C THR A 221 -10.72 12.59 -1.21
N ALA A 222 -9.41 12.59 -1.43
CA ALA A 222 -8.50 13.45 -0.68
C ALA A 222 -8.46 14.86 -1.28
N VAL A 223 -8.45 15.88 -0.43
CA VAL A 223 -8.47 17.30 -0.86
C VAL A 223 -7.09 17.82 -1.31
N ASP A 224 -6.03 17.10 -0.97
CA ASP A 224 -4.64 17.50 -1.20
C ASP A 224 -3.98 16.84 -2.42
N THR A 225 -4.78 16.16 -3.25
CA THR A 225 -4.29 15.49 -4.47
C THR A 225 -5.39 15.33 -5.49
N SER A 226 -5.02 15.25 -6.77
CA SER A 226 -5.94 14.94 -7.88
C SER A 226 -6.10 13.44 -8.13
N THR A 227 -5.21 12.61 -7.58
CA THR A 227 -5.33 11.15 -7.72
C THR A 227 -6.29 10.56 -6.69
N THR A 228 -6.93 9.46 -7.07
CA THR A 228 -7.71 8.60 -6.16
C THR A 228 -6.88 7.44 -5.59
N TRP A 229 -5.64 7.29 -6.07
CA TRP A 229 -4.77 6.21 -5.65
C TRP A 229 -4.08 6.50 -4.30
N ARG A 230 -4.05 5.51 -3.42
CA ARG A 230 -3.41 5.53 -2.08
C ARG A 230 -3.78 6.71 -1.19
N ILE A 231 -4.96 7.28 -1.36
CA ILE A 231 -5.41 8.41 -0.53
C ILE A 231 -5.67 8.03 0.93
N GLY A 232 -5.93 6.76 1.19
CA GLY A 232 -6.14 6.22 2.53
C GLY A 232 -4.87 5.78 3.27
N ASP A 233 -3.71 5.77 2.59
CA ASP A 233 -2.41 5.41 3.17
C ASP A 233 -1.72 6.66 3.70
N GLY A 234 -1.60 6.76 5.01
CA GLY A 234 -0.98 7.90 5.67
C GLY A 234 0.53 8.07 5.40
N THR A 235 1.19 7.05 4.84
CA THR A 235 2.63 7.11 4.52
C THR A 235 2.90 7.51 3.07
N ALA A 236 1.91 7.38 2.19
CA ALA A 236 2.10 7.53 0.74
C ALA A 236 2.59 8.93 0.34
N GLY A 237 2.05 9.97 0.93
CA GLY A 237 2.49 11.35 0.65
C GLY A 237 3.96 11.56 0.98
N PHE A 238 4.44 11.04 2.11
CA PHE A 238 5.82 11.23 2.53
C PHE A 238 6.81 10.48 1.64
N TYR A 239 6.62 9.18 1.37
CA TYR A 239 7.60 8.46 0.56
C TYR A 239 7.58 8.88 -0.92
N ASN A 240 6.43 9.26 -1.48
CA ASN A 240 6.39 9.84 -2.83
C ASN A 240 7.07 11.20 -2.89
N TYR A 241 6.94 12.04 -1.86
CA TYR A 241 7.72 13.27 -1.74
C TYR A 241 9.22 13.02 -1.75
N VAL A 242 9.69 12.02 -0.97
CA VAL A 242 11.10 11.65 -0.96
C VAL A 242 11.57 11.15 -2.32
N TYR A 243 10.82 10.25 -2.97
CA TYR A 243 11.18 9.75 -4.31
C TYR A 243 11.22 10.88 -5.32
N TYR A 244 10.22 11.76 -5.34
CA TYR A 244 10.18 12.88 -6.27
C TYR A 244 11.38 13.83 -6.06
N THR A 245 11.63 14.22 -4.82
CA THR A 245 12.72 15.16 -4.48
C THR A 245 14.09 14.59 -4.83
N VAL A 246 14.34 13.30 -4.59
CA VAL A 246 15.67 12.69 -4.72
C VAL A 246 15.87 12.02 -6.07
N ALA A 247 14.86 11.34 -6.61
CA ALA A 247 14.97 10.58 -7.84
C ALA A 247 14.26 11.21 -9.05
N GLY A 248 13.41 12.24 -8.84
CA GLY A 248 12.71 12.95 -9.91
C GLY A 248 11.46 12.25 -10.42
N PHE A 249 11.01 11.16 -9.79
CA PHE A 249 9.80 10.42 -10.15
C PHE A 249 9.18 9.75 -8.91
N THR A 250 7.95 9.27 -9.04
CA THR A 250 7.19 8.65 -7.94
C THR A 250 6.56 7.31 -8.34
N GLU A 251 5.76 6.74 -7.45
CA GLU A 251 4.90 5.60 -7.80
C GLU A 251 3.88 5.94 -8.89
N HIS A 252 3.42 7.20 -8.96
CA HIS A 252 2.48 7.64 -10.00
C HIS A 252 3.08 7.49 -11.40
N ASP A 253 4.36 7.86 -11.58
CA ASP A 253 5.07 7.65 -12.85
C ASP A 253 5.06 6.19 -13.27
N THR A 254 5.32 5.28 -12.31
CA THR A 254 5.32 3.85 -12.58
C THR A 254 3.92 3.34 -12.94
N PHE A 255 2.91 3.77 -12.18
CA PHE A 255 1.52 3.41 -12.42
C PHE A 255 1.05 3.85 -13.82
N ARG A 256 1.31 5.11 -14.17
CA ARG A 256 0.96 5.65 -15.50
C ARG A 256 1.77 4.96 -16.62
N SER A 257 3.04 4.61 -16.36
CA SER A 257 3.84 3.83 -17.31
C SER A 257 3.29 2.42 -17.53
N ASN A 258 2.75 1.78 -16.47
CA ASN A 258 2.07 0.49 -16.61
C ASN A 258 0.82 0.62 -17.48
N GLN A 259 0.00 1.64 -17.25
CA GLN A 259 -1.18 1.90 -18.09
C GLN A 259 -0.83 2.15 -19.57
N ILE A 260 0.30 2.83 -19.87
CA ILE A 260 0.77 3.00 -21.25
C ILE A 260 1.15 1.65 -21.85
N ARG A 261 1.88 0.79 -21.13
CA ARG A 261 2.29 -0.54 -21.60
C ARG A 261 1.10 -1.45 -21.90
N GLU A 262 0.06 -1.36 -21.09
CA GLU A 262 -1.19 -2.10 -21.30
C GLU A 262 -2.14 -1.44 -22.33
N GLY A 263 -1.73 -0.32 -22.94
CA GLY A 263 -2.54 0.38 -23.94
C GLY A 263 -3.78 1.09 -23.38
N VAL A 264 -3.88 1.25 -22.07
CA VAL A 264 -5.04 1.88 -21.40
C VAL A 264 -5.07 3.39 -21.62
N ILE A 265 -3.90 4.04 -21.59
CA ILE A 265 -3.75 5.48 -21.83
C ILE A 265 -2.59 5.78 -22.77
N THR A 266 -2.64 6.93 -23.43
CA THR A 266 -1.54 7.44 -24.23
C THR A 266 -0.45 8.05 -23.32
N ARG A 267 0.78 8.15 -23.86
CA ARG A 267 1.88 8.85 -23.16
C ARG A 267 1.54 10.30 -22.83
N ARG A 268 0.82 11.00 -23.71
CA ARG A 268 0.39 12.38 -23.49
C ARG A 268 -0.52 12.50 -22.28
N GLN A 269 -1.56 11.67 -22.21
CA GLN A 269 -2.45 11.61 -21.05
C GLN A 269 -1.68 11.29 -19.76
N ALA A 270 -0.73 10.33 -19.81
CA ALA A 270 0.08 10.00 -18.65
C ALA A 270 0.89 11.21 -18.15
N LEU A 271 1.50 12.01 -19.05
CA LEU A 271 2.24 13.21 -18.67
C LEU A 271 1.34 14.27 -18.04
N ASP A 272 0.13 14.46 -18.56
CA ASP A 272 -0.85 15.38 -18.01
C ASP A 272 -1.29 14.96 -16.58
N PHE A 273 -1.47 13.65 -16.34
CA PHE A 273 -1.75 13.12 -15.01
C PHE A 273 -0.58 13.33 -14.05
N ILE A 274 0.62 12.91 -14.41
CA ILE A 274 1.83 12.97 -13.57
C ILE A 274 2.13 14.40 -13.13
N PHE A 275 1.94 15.38 -14.00
CA PHE A 275 2.15 16.80 -13.68
C PHE A 275 1.35 17.24 -12.44
N ASN A 276 0.16 16.71 -12.26
CA ASN A 276 -0.70 17.03 -11.12
C ASN A 276 -0.49 16.07 -9.94
N GLU A 277 -0.35 14.77 -10.21
CA GLU A 277 -0.27 13.72 -9.20
C GLU A 277 1.04 13.74 -8.40
N ASN A 278 2.14 14.19 -9.02
CA ASN A 278 3.43 14.35 -8.36
C ASN A 278 3.54 15.60 -7.48
N ARG A 279 2.52 16.44 -7.41
CA ARG A 279 2.52 17.57 -6.48
C ARG A 279 2.60 17.07 -5.04
N PRO A 280 3.47 17.68 -4.20
CA PRO A 280 3.61 17.25 -2.81
C PRO A 280 2.30 17.36 -2.04
N ARG A 281 1.92 16.26 -1.39
CA ARG A 281 0.74 16.18 -0.52
C ARG A 281 1.07 16.66 0.89
N TYR A 282 1.28 17.97 1.06
CA TYR A 282 1.77 18.53 2.32
C TYR A 282 0.84 18.25 3.51
N GLN A 283 -0.48 18.18 3.33
CA GLN A 283 -1.41 17.84 4.40
C GLN A 283 -1.21 16.38 4.87
N ASN A 284 -1.08 15.43 3.93
CA ASN A 284 -0.80 14.04 4.26
C ASN A 284 0.59 13.87 4.90
N ILE A 285 1.61 14.56 4.38
CA ILE A 285 2.97 14.55 4.95
C ILE A 285 2.95 15.08 6.39
N LYS A 286 2.25 16.19 6.60
CA LYS A 286 2.12 16.78 7.95
C LYS A 286 1.40 15.83 8.89
N TRP A 287 0.29 15.23 8.46
CA TRP A 287 -0.44 14.23 9.24
C TRP A 287 0.47 13.04 9.63
N TYR A 288 1.28 12.54 8.67
CA TYR A 288 2.23 11.46 8.92
C TYR A 288 3.25 11.84 10.00
N LEU A 289 3.89 12.98 9.87
CA LEU A 289 4.93 13.44 10.79
C LEU A 289 4.35 13.80 12.17
N ASP A 290 3.21 14.48 12.24
CA ASP A 290 2.50 14.77 13.49
C ASP A 290 2.10 13.49 14.22
N THR A 291 1.61 12.49 13.49
CA THR A 291 1.24 11.16 14.03
C THR A 291 2.43 10.45 14.68
N LEU A 292 3.64 10.67 14.15
CA LEU A 292 4.88 10.16 14.71
C LEU A 292 5.49 11.10 15.76
N GLY A 293 4.96 12.29 15.98
CA GLY A 293 5.56 13.32 16.82
C GLY A 293 6.94 13.75 16.34
N MET A 294 7.05 14.00 15.02
CA MET A 294 8.24 14.51 14.32
C MET A 294 8.00 15.94 13.85
N ASN A 295 9.02 16.78 13.90
CA ASN A 295 8.91 18.16 13.38
C ASN A 295 8.89 18.16 11.85
N PHE A 296 7.89 18.77 11.26
CA PHE A 296 7.70 18.82 9.81
C PHE A 296 8.87 19.56 9.12
N GLU A 297 9.21 20.75 9.59
CA GLU A 297 10.22 21.60 8.94
C GLU A 297 11.60 20.96 8.97
N GLU A 298 11.97 20.36 10.12
CA GLU A 298 13.25 19.66 10.27
C GLU A 298 13.35 18.47 9.31
N VAL A 299 12.30 17.65 9.21
CA VAL A 299 12.28 16.48 8.33
C VAL A 299 12.34 16.88 6.87
N ILE A 300 11.51 17.85 6.45
CA ILE A 300 11.51 18.36 5.08
C ILE A 300 12.82 19.00 4.69
N LYS A 301 13.46 19.74 5.61
CA LYS A 301 14.81 20.30 5.38
C LYS A 301 15.84 19.21 5.10
N VAL A 302 15.81 18.10 5.86
CA VAL A 302 16.71 16.96 5.61
C VAL A 302 16.42 16.34 4.25
N VAL A 303 15.16 16.08 3.91
CA VAL A 303 14.77 15.50 2.61
C VAL A 303 15.28 16.37 1.46
N ASN A 304 15.08 17.69 1.55
CA ASN A 304 15.47 18.63 0.50
C ASN A 304 17.00 18.80 0.36
N SER A 305 17.76 18.43 1.39
CA SER A 305 19.23 18.48 1.37
C SER A 305 19.88 17.21 0.78
N ILE A 306 19.10 16.15 0.52
CA ILE A 306 19.62 14.92 -0.08
C ILE A 306 20.09 15.20 -1.51
N PRO A 307 21.31 14.75 -1.90
CA PRO A 307 21.78 14.89 -3.27
C PRO A 307 20.80 14.24 -4.27
N LYS A 308 20.47 14.99 -5.32
CA LYS A 308 19.56 14.52 -6.38
C LYS A 308 20.26 13.48 -7.26
N LEU A 309 19.52 12.47 -7.67
CA LEU A 309 19.98 11.43 -8.59
C LEU A 309 19.81 11.80 -10.07
N TYR A 310 19.27 12.97 -10.34
CA TYR A 310 19.04 13.51 -11.68
C TYR A 310 19.69 14.89 -11.82
N LYS A 311 19.94 15.28 -13.07
CA LYS A 311 20.40 16.65 -13.39
C LYS A 311 19.18 17.55 -13.55
N GLU A 312 19.25 18.74 -12.97
CA GLU A 312 18.26 19.80 -13.17
C GLU A 312 18.30 20.37 -14.58
#